data_9cd7ecd92c02b988a52f8b1ee05536c6
#
_entry.id   9cd7ecd92c02b988a52f8b1ee05536c6
#
_cell.length_a   1.000
_cell.length_b   1.000
_cell.length_c   1.000
_cell.angle_alpha   90.00
_cell.angle_beta   90.00
_cell.angle_gamma   90.00
#
_symmetry.space_group_name_H-M   'P 1'
#
loop_
_entity.id
_entity.type
_entity.pdbx_description
1 polymer ?
#
loop_
_entity_poly.entity_id
_entity_poly.type
_entity_poly.pdbx_seq_one_letter_code
_entity_poly.pdbx_strand_id
1 'polypeptide(L)'
;MNIKTTVCSILAVLFLISCDNQTSSLGGSLTPQGDVITVTSDSCFATSRTIKSSDSLIVMTTQCNLGRFTEQASGATIQTGYLTQLGCMENFSIADSVYGIGNHVFPQWFIDTVGTQKPYYANLKLYYSTFFGDSTNSIKIEVFPLERMIDAGKRYYPDVDPSYFCNTSAKPLVSVTVSGWNMQEYDSIRIDDDYYHSISISLPDSIAKMILEAYSNPDTRHYFNDSKSFMENLIKGFYIRCSQGDGTIFYIERTVLEVNFKCIDFDDDNKPLMQSLMAEFLGNSEVLQMNSIKWTGLEEELADNSCTWIRSPFGVMTEITLPVDDMRDDEYVLNSAMLRLSSANTPSSKFKPSIPTTLLLIRKDLLQDFFGKNSIQDNVESYIATYSSKYGSYTYNNIAAMIEKMYNDRADWLEENGKTLQNGGLAAYEQERPDWNKVVLVPVAANLDSRSSAISYSLDINMHQLKLIGGSTPIKIKTIRSKF
;
A
#
# COMPACT_ATOMS: atom_id res chain seq x y z
N MET A 1 -74.83 -3.51 28.44
CA MET A 1 -73.47 -2.96 28.40
C MET A 1 -73.03 -2.68 29.83
N ASN A 2 -72.11 -3.44 30.38
CA ASN A 2 -71.85 -3.46 31.83
C ASN A 2 -71.08 -2.20 32.25
N ILE A 3 -71.63 -1.50 33.26
CA ILE A 3 -71.04 -0.26 33.84
C ILE A 3 -69.57 -0.43 34.22
N LYS A 4 -69.13 -1.63 34.56
CA LYS A 4 -67.74 -1.93 34.86
C LYS A 4 -66.79 -1.83 33.65
N THR A 5 -67.26 -2.16 32.45
CA THR A 5 -66.47 -2.05 31.20
C THR A 5 -66.37 -0.60 30.75
N THR A 6 -67.39 0.22 30.98
CA THR A 6 -67.38 1.64 30.63
C THR A 6 -66.48 2.47 31.54
N VAL A 7 -66.43 2.12 32.87
CA VAL A 7 -65.51 2.76 33.82
C VAL A 7 -64.07 2.39 33.54
N CYS A 8 -63.73 1.14 33.20
CA CYS A 8 -62.38 0.74 32.81
C CYS A 8 -61.93 1.43 31.50
N SER A 9 -62.79 1.62 30.51
CA SER A 9 -62.47 2.32 29.27
C SER A 9 -62.24 3.80 29.48
N ILE A 10 -62.95 4.45 30.38
CA ILE A 10 -62.73 5.87 30.75
C ILE A 10 -61.47 6.05 31.53
N LEU A 11 -61.12 5.12 32.45
CA LEU A 11 -59.84 5.15 33.18
C LEU A 11 -58.63 4.92 32.25
N ALA A 12 -58.73 4.03 31.25
CA ALA A 12 -57.71 3.78 30.26
C ALA A 12 -57.44 5.00 29.35
N VAL A 13 -58.46 5.80 29.02
CA VAL A 13 -58.32 7.02 28.20
C VAL A 13 -57.68 8.15 29.03
N LEU A 14 -57.91 8.22 30.34
CA LEU A 14 -57.25 9.21 31.23
C LEU A 14 -55.77 8.97 31.45
N PHE A 15 -55.24 7.75 31.25
CA PHE A 15 -53.81 7.46 31.27
C PHE A 15 -53.09 7.79 29.99
N LEU A 16 -53.77 8.07 28.89
CA LEU A 16 -53.14 8.42 27.60
C LEU A 16 -52.99 9.95 27.38
N ILE A 17 -53.45 10.79 28.30
CA ILE A 17 -53.33 12.25 28.18
C ILE A 17 -52.23 12.83 29.08
N SER A 18 -51.48 11.98 29.83
CA SER A 18 -50.37 12.42 30.64
C SER A 18 -49.02 12.21 29.90
N CYS A 19 -48.88 12.76 28.73
CA CYS A 19 -47.58 13.16 28.18
C CYS A 19 -47.52 14.70 28.26
N ASP A 20 -47.28 15.19 29.46
CA ASP A 20 -47.01 16.60 29.67
C ASP A 20 -45.51 16.85 29.38
N ASN A 21 -45.27 17.66 28.35
CA ASN A 21 -43.94 18.20 28.00
C ASN A 21 -43.40 19.15 29.10
N GLN A 22 -44.07 19.28 30.25
CA GLN A 22 -43.66 20.22 31.31
C GLN A 22 -42.75 19.59 32.36
N THR A 23 -42.57 18.26 32.38
CA THR A 23 -41.62 17.62 33.34
C THR A 23 -40.17 17.86 32.96
N SER A 24 -39.84 18.17 31.70
CA SER A 24 -38.51 18.59 31.30
C SER A 24 -38.16 20.02 31.75
N SER A 25 -39.16 20.87 31.90
CA SER A 25 -38.97 22.25 32.40
C SER A 25 -38.88 22.34 33.92
N LEU A 26 -39.46 21.39 34.69
CA LEU A 26 -39.35 21.32 36.15
C LEU A 26 -37.98 20.90 36.64
N GLY A 27 -37.25 20.05 35.89
CA GLY A 27 -35.86 19.70 36.16
C GLY A 27 -34.88 20.85 35.85
N GLY A 28 -35.15 21.62 34.80
CA GLY A 28 -34.34 22.77 34.39
C GLY A 28 -34.44 23.98 35.32
N SER A 29 -35.54 24.12 36.09
CA SER A 29 -35.70 25.24 37.06
C SER A 29 -35.01 24.99 38.42
N LEU A 30 -34.51 23.78 38.64
CA LEU A 30 -33.78 23.37 39.85
C LEU A 30 -32.26 23.40 39.67
N THR A 31 -31.76 23.51 38.41
CA THR A 31 -30.33 23.68 38.14
C THR A 31 -29.96 25.17 38.29
N PRO A 32 -28.89 25.53 39.05
CA PRO A 32 -28.35 26.87 39.04
C PRO A 32 -28.13 27.33 37.61
N GLN A 33 -28.40 28.61 37.30
CA GLN A 33 -28.23 29.16 35.94
C GLN A 33 -26.79 29.01 35.41
N GLY A 34 -25.81 28.70 36.25
CA GLY A 34 -24.42 28.42 35.89
C GLY A 34 -24.14 26.98 35.46
N ASP A 35 -25.11 26.04 35.70
CA ASP A 35 -24.91 24.61 35.42
C ASP A 35 -25.69 24.11 34.15
N VAL A 36 -26.24 25.06 33.38
CA VAL A 36 -26.98 24.71 32.15
C VAL A 36 -26.01 24.52 30.99
N ILE A 37 -25.76 23.27 30.66
CA ILE A 37 -24.98 22.91 29.45
C ILE A 37 -25.79 23.24 28.21
N THR A 38 -25.32 24.16 27.38
CA THR A 38 -25.91 24.47 26.09
C THR A 38 -25.24 23.64 24.99
N VAL A 39 -26.02 22.77 24.31
CA VAL A 39 -25.54 21.96 23.21
C VAL A 39 -26.02 22.56 21.89
N THR A 40 -25.08 22.82 20.97
CA THR A 40 -25.38 23.36 19.63
C THR A 40 -24.92 22.39 18.57
N SER A 41 -25.70 22.25 17.48
CA SER A 41 -25.31 21.51 16.27
C SER A 41 -25.15 22.51 15.13
N ASP A 42 -23.99 22.48 14.48
CA ASP A 42 -23.63 23.40 13.42
C ASP A 42 -22.91 22.69 12.28
N SER A 43 -22.46 23.43 11.30
CA SER A 43 -21.72 22.91 10.14
C SER A 43 -20.59 23.86 9.76
N CYS A 44 -19.39 23.33 9.72
CA CYS A 44 -18.21 24.02 9.20
C CYS A 44 -17.85 23.46 7.81
N PHE A 45 -17.05 24.18 7.07
CA PHE A 45 -16.74 23.87 5.69
C PHE A 45 -15.24 23.79 5.47
N ALA A 46 -14.77 22.60 5.10
CA ALA A 46 -13.38 22.35 4.70
C ALA A 46 -13.19 22.58 3.21
N THR A 47 -11.98 22.98 2.82
CA THR A 47 -11.55 23.04 1.42
C THR A 47 -10.73 21.81 1.08
N SER A 48 -10.69 21.45 -0.19
CA SER A 48 -9.89 20.30 -0.65
C SER A 48 -9.27 20.54 -2.01
N ARG A 49 -8.19 19.82 -2.30
CA ARG A 49 -7.53 19.83 -3.60
C ARG A 49 -6.86 18.49 -3.89
N THR A 50 -6.60 18.25 -5.17
CA THR A 50 -5.79 17.11 -5.62
C THR A 50 -4.30 17.49 -5.52
N ILE A 51 -3.49 16.60 -4.94
CA ILE A 51 -2.03 16.76 -4.86
C ILE A 51 -1.34 15.50 -5.38
N LYS A 52 -0.08 15.64 -5.81
CA LYS A 52 0.75 14.47 -6.15
C LYS A 52 1.08 13.67 -4.89
N SER A 53 1.08 12.35 -5.02
CA SER A 53 1.50 11.46 -3.93
C SER A 53 3.01 11.25 -3.89
N SER A 54 3.74 11.59 -4.99
CA SER A 54 5.19 11.41 -5.12
C SER A 54 6.02 12.07 -4.02
N ASP A 55 5.50 13.15 -3.44
CA ASP A 55 6.26 13.96 -2.47
C ASP A 55 6.01 13.53 -1.02
N SER A 56 5.18 12.50 -0.80
CA SER A 56 4.67 12.19 0.55
C SER A 56 4.65 10.71 0.90
N LEU A 57 4.59 9.80 -0.08
CA LEU A 57 4.49 8.36 0.15
C LEU A 57 5.80 7.64 -0.12
N ILE A 58 6.14 6.67 0.73
CA ILE A 58 7.36 5.86 0.60
C ILE A 58 7.05 4.64 -0.26
N VAL A 59 7.93 4.33 -1.23
CA VAL A 59 7.73 3.22 -2.20
C VAL A 59 8.24 1.86 -1.73
N MET A 60 8.79 1.76 -0.53
CA MET A 60 9.20 0.48 0.03
C MET A 60 7.97 -0.30 0.48
N THR A 61 7.71 -1.41 -0.19
CA THR A 61 6.51 -2.26 0.03
C THR A 61 6.87 -3.73 -0.10
N THR A 62 6.07 -4.59 0.48
CA THR A 62 6.23 -6.05 0.38
C THR A 62 5.63 -6.63 -0.89
N GLN A 63 4.74 -5.90 -1.56
CA GLN A 63 4.13 -6.26 -2.83
C GLN A 63 4.54 -5.26 -3.91
N CYS A 64 4.83 -5.72 -5.12
CA CYS A 64 5.37 -4.91 -6.20
C CYS A 64 4.43 -4.88 -7.41
N ASN A 65 4.49 -3.80 -8.18
CA ASN A 65 3.72 -3.64 -9.41
C ASN A 65 4.63 -3.77 -10.63
N LEU A 66 4.18 -4.53 -11.63
CA LEU A 66 4.93 -4.71 -12.88
C LEU A 66 4.00 -4.62 -14.10
N GLY A 67 4.21 -3.62 -14.94
CA GLY A 67 3.47 -3.51 -16.18
C GLY A 67 3.27 -2.08 -16.66
N ARG A 68 2.29 -1.90 -17.53
CA ARG A 68 1.86 -0.60 -18.05
C ARG A 68 0.37 -0.63 -18.35
N PHE A 69 -0.31 0.44 -18.00
CA PHE A 69 -1.73 0.59 -18.29
C PHE A 69 -2.06 2.03 -18.64
N THR A 70 -2.74 2.22 -19.76
CA THR A 70 -3.28 3.51 -20.21
C THR A 70 -4.80 3.48 -20.08
N GLU A 71 -5.35 4.39 -19.28
CA GLU A 71 -6.79 4.55 -19.16
C GLU A 71 -7.35 5.24 -20.41
N GLN A 72 -8.27 4.58 -21.11
CA GLN A 72 -8.81 5.10 -22.36
C GLN A 72 -9.62 6.39 -22.20
N ALA A 73 -10.26 6.58 -21.05
CA ALA A 73 -11.15 7.72 -20.83
C ALA A 73 -10.41 9.04 -20.56
N SER A 74 -9.29 8.99 -19.85
CA SER A 74 -8.52 10.16 -19.44
C SER A 74 -7.16 10.28 -20.18
N GLY A 75 -6.67 9.19 -20.78
CA GLY A 75 -5.31 9.12 -21.33
C GLY A 75 -4.23 8.99 -20.24
N ALA A 76 -4.60 8.97 -18.96
CA ALA A 76 -3.66 8.78 -17.87
C ALA A 76 -2.97 7.42 -17.99
N THR A 77 -1.65 7.41 -17.93
CA THR A 77 -0.84 6.21 -18.10
C THR A 77 0.03 5.97 -16.86
N ILE A 78 -0.01 4.75 -16.35
CA ILE A 78 0.91 4.27 -15.34
C ILE A 78 1.88 3.28 -15.98
N GLN A 79 3.16 3.43 -15.69
CA GLN A 79 4.21 2.47 -16.01
C GLN A 79 4.91 2.06 -14.71
N THR A 80 5.01 0.75 -14.48
CA THR A 80 5.51 0.20 -13.23
C THR A 80 6.63 -0.79 -13.47
N GLY A 81 7.52 -0.81 -12.52
CA GLY A 81 8.58 -1.79 -12.32
C GLY A 81 8.97 -1.77 -10.85
N TYR A 82 9.95 -2.58 -10.47
CA TYR A 82 10.39 -2.64 -9.09
C TYR A 82 11.84 -3.10 -8.97
N LEU A 83 12.45 -2.72 -7.86
CA LEU A 83 13.74 -3.21 -7.43
C LEU A 83 13.53 -4.19 -6.29
N THR A 84 14.19 -5.33 -6.33
CA THR A 84 14.15 -6.35 -5.28
C THR A 84 15.55 -6.83 -4.96
N GLN A 85 15.88 -6.90 -3.68
CA GLN A 85 17.04 -7.63 -3.19
C GLN A 85 16.70 -9.12 -3.08
N LEU A 86 17.70 -9.97 -2.88
CA LEU A 86 17.53 -11.41 -2.76
C LEU A 86 18.09 -11.88 -1.43
N GLY A 87 17.26 -12.55 -0.64
CA GLY A 87 17.66 -13.18 0.62
C GLY A 87 18.26 -14.56 0.40
N CYS A 88 19.24 -14.89 1.24
CA CYS A 88 19.79 -16.22 1.43
C CYS A 88 19.40 -16.68 2.84
N MET A 89 18.85 -17.88 2.99
CA MET A 89 18.50 -18.41 4.30
C MET A 89 19.74 -18.55 5.19
N GLU A 90 19.55 -18.34 6.48
CA GLU A 90 20.62 -18.64 7.46
C GLU A 90 21.00 -20.12 7.39
N ASN A 91 22.29 -20.41 7.45
CA ASN A 91 22.84 -21.76 7.31
C ASN A 91 22.46 -22.45 6.01
N PHE A 92 22.39 -21.68 4.93
CA PHE A 92 22.09 -22.19 3.59
C PHE A 92 23.04 -23.31 3.23
N SER A 93 22.50 -24.44 2.76
CA SER A 93 23.27 -25.61 2.34
C SER A 93 22.70 -26.21 1.06
N ILE A 94 23.60 -26.51 0.13
CA ILE A 94 23.33 -27.30 -1.06
C ILE A 94 24.25 -28.52 -1.09
N ALA A 95 24.03 -29.44 -2.03
CA ALA A 95 24.89 -30.64 -2.16
C ALA A 95 26.37 -30.28 -2.35
N ASP A 96 27.25 -30.99 -1.68
CA ASP A 96 28.70 -30.77 -1.76
C ASP A 96 29.29 -31.15 -3.11
N SER A 97 28.59 -32.00 -3.90
CA SER A 97 29.03 -32.46 -5.21
C SER A 97 28.09 -31.92 -6.31
N VAL A 98 28.47 -30.81 -6.95
CA VAL A 98 27.71 -30.23 -8.07
C VAL A 98 28.33 -30.67 -9.40
N TYR A 99 27.54 -31.32 -10.25
CA TYR A 99 28.02 -31.76 -11.56
C TYR A 99 28.43 -30.57 -12.44
N GLY A 100 29.60 -30.69 -13.05
CA GLY A 100 30.17 -29.66 -13.94
C GLY A 100 30.83 -28.50 -13.19
N ILE A 101 30.94 -28.54 -11.85
CA ILE A 101 31.65 -27.56 -11.03
C ILE A 101 32.81 -28.22 -10.29
N GLY A 102 34.01 -27.66 -10.41
CA GLY A 102 35.23 -28.18 -9.77
C GLY A 102 35.64 -29.52 -10.33
N ASN A 103 36.03 -30.46 -9.43
CA ASN A 103 36.47 -31.81 -9.81
C ASN A 103 35.33 -32.83 -9.88
N HIS A 104 34.10 -32.44 -9.70
CA HIS A 104 32.94 -33.32 -9.73
C HIS A 104 32.45 -33.51 -11.18
N VAL A 105 33.03 -34.47 -11.87
CA VAL A 105 32.69 -34.80 -13.26
C VAL A 105 32.09 -36.21 -13.30
N PHE A 106 30.91 -36.35 -13.89
CA PHE A 106 30.33 -37.67 -14.12
C PHE A 106 31.21 -38.50 -15.05
N PRO A 107 31.28 -39.84 -14.84
CA PRO A 107 31.87 -40.77 -15.80
C PRO A 107 31.27 -40.59 -17.20
N GLN A 108 32.07 -40.71 -18.26
CA GLN A 108 31.63 -40.50 -19.63
C GLN A 108 30.42 -41.38 -20.02
N TRP A 109 30.39 -42.62 -19.53
CA TRP A 109 29.29 -43.55 -19.79
C TRP A 109 27.95 -43.08 -19.25
N PHE A 110 27.95 -42.29 -18.17
CA PHE A 110 26.74 -41.70 -17.60
C PHE A 110 26.24 -40.54 -18.47
N ILE A 111 27.14 -39.70 -18.93
CA ILE A 111 26.85 -38.60 -19.87
C ILE A 111 26.25 -39.14 -21.16
N ASP A 112 26.80 -40.21 -21.68
CA ASP A 112 26.35 -40.86 -22.94
C ASP A 112 24.95 -41.49 -22.81
N THR A 113 24.54 -41.95 -21.61
CA THR A 113 23.24 -42.57 -21.36
C THR A 113 22.14 -41.58 -21.01
N VAL A 114 22.44 -40.43 -20.44
CA VAL A 114 21.46 -39.46 -19.94
C VAL A 114 21.28 -38.27 -20.90
N GLY A 115 22.14 -38.15 -21.92
CA GLY A 115 22.09 -37.08 -22.93
C GLY A 115 22.69 -35.75 -22.46
N THR A 116 22.76 -34.80 -23.39
CA THR A 116 23.39 -33.49 -23.22
C THR A 116 22.52 -32.49 -22.45
N GLN A 117 21.87 -32.85 -21.35
CA GLN A 117 21.13 -31.88 -20.54
C GLN A 117 22.11 -30.95 -19.86
N LYS A 118 21.79 -29.65 -19.86
CA LYS A 118 22.58 -28.63 -19.14
C LYS A 118 22.76 -29.05 -17.68
N PRO A 119 23.98 -28.96 -17.12
CA PRO A 119 24.25 -29.36 -15.75
C PRO A 119 23.65 -28.37 -14.71
N TYR A 120 23.46 -27.14 -15.13
CA TYR A 120 22.85 -26.07 -14.28
C TYR A 120 22.21 -25.01 -15.18
N TYR A 121 21.21 -24.33 -14.62
CA TYR A 121 20.57 -23.13 -15.18
C TYR A 121 19.91 -22.31 -14.09
N ALA A 122 19.61 -21.04 -14.37
CA ALA A 122 18.92 -20.14 -13.45
C ALA A 122 17.64 -19.61 -14.09
N ASN A 123 16.60 -19.52 -13.28
CA ASN A 123 15.35 -18.84 -13.61
C ASN A 123 15.03 -17.78 -12.56
N LEU A 124 14.47 -16.67 -13.00
CA LEU A 124 13.85 -15.70 -12.13
C LEU A 124 12.33 -15.86 -12.24
N LYS A 125 11.69 -16.30 -11.16
CA LYS A 125 10.24 -16.47 -11.09
C LYS A 125 9.60 -15.30 -10.35
N LEU A 126 8.58 -14.72 -10.97
CA LEU A 126 7.78 -13.63 -10.41
C LEU A 126 6.40 -14.18 -10.13
N TYR A 127 6.08 -14.40 -8.86
CA TYR A 127 4.80 -14.96 -8.43
C TYR A 127 3.78 -13.85 -8.22
N TYR A 128 2.56 -14.06 -8.73
CA TYR A 128 1.44 -13.13 -8.60
C TYR A 128 0.13 -13.91 -8.44
N SER A 129 -0.77 -13.43 -7.59
CA SER A 129 -2.12 -14.02 -7.47
C SER A 129 -3.09 -13.39 -8.46
N THR A 130 -2.91 -12.09 -8.71
CA THR A 130 -3.83 -11.30 -9.53
C THR A 130 -3.08 -10.28 -10.39
N PHE A 131 -3.80 -9.73 -11.36
CA PHE A 131 -3.34 -8.62 -12.20
C PHE A 131 -4.53 -7.70 -12.51
N PHE A 132 -4.25 -6.48 -12.91
CA PHE A 132 -5.23 -5.54 -13.42
C PHE A 132 -5.11 -5.41 -14.93
N GLY A 133 -6.25 -5.35 -15.64
CA GLY A 133 -6.29 -5.08 -17.08
C GLY A 133 -6.60 -6.30 -17.94
N ASP A 134 -6.05 -6.34 -19.16
CA ASP A 134 -6.35 -7.36 -20.17
C ASP A 134 -5.36 -8.53 -20.10
N SER A 135 -5.86 -9.73 -19.83
CA SER A 135 -5.06 -10.95 -19.74
C SER A 135 -4.37 -11.34 -21.06
N THR A 136 -4.88 -10.87 -22.19
CA THR A 136 -4.39 -11.21 -23.53
C THR A 136 -3.32 -10.25 -24.05
N ASN A 137 -3.23 -9.05 -23.48
CA ASN A 137 -2.23 -8.08 -23.86
C ASN A 137 -0.85 -8.51 -23.43
N SER A 138 0.13 -8.36 -24.34
CA SER A 138 1.50 -8.70 -24.06
C SER A 138 2.30 -7.48 -23.62
N ILE A 139 3.12 -7.68 -22.59
CA ILE A 139 4.12 -6.69 -22.15
C ILE A 139 5.52 -7.28 -22.27
N LYS A 140 6.50 -6.41 -22.54
CA LYS A 140 7.92 -6.77 -22.56
C LYS A 140 8.55 -6.38 -21.25
N ILE A 141 9.07 -7.37 -20.56
CA ILE A 141 9.78 -7.23 -19.27
C ILE A 141 11.29 -7.24 -19.56
N GLU A 142 12.01 -6.36 -18.89
CA GLU A 142 13.46 -6.29 -18.90
C GLU A 142 14.00 -6.40 -17.48
N VAL A 143 15.07 -7.17 -17.30
CA VAL A 143 15.74 -7.41 -16.03
C VAL A 143 17.15 -6.84 -16.05
N PHE A 144 17.50 -6.03 -15.04
CA PHE A 144 18.83 -5.46 -14.85
C PHE A 144 19.38 -5.88 -13.48
N PRO A 145 20.64 -6.30 -13.38
CA PRO A 145 21.26 -6.59 -12.09
C PRO A 145 21.49 -5.29 -11.32
N LEU A 146 21.29 -5.30 -10.01
CA LEU A 146 21.61 -4.16 -9.16
C LEU A 146 23.15 -4.07 -8.94
N GLU A 147 23.67 -2.88 -9.15
CA GLU A 147 25.07 -2.53 -8.85
C GLU A 147 25.24 -2.00 -7.42
N ARG A 148 24.13 -1.49 -6.84
CA ARG A 148 24.08 -0.96 -5.47
C ARG A 148 22.92 -1.57 -4.71
N MET A 149 23.13 -1.80 -3.41
CA MET A 149 22.06 -2.23 -2.52
C MET A 149 21.11 -1.10 -2.19
N ILE A 150 19.84 -1.46 -1.91
CA ILE A 150 18.88 -0.54 -1.33
C ILE A 150 19.27 -0.33 0.13
N ASP A 151 19.31 0.92 0.58
CA ASP A 151 19.74 1.28 1.94
C ASP A 151 18.49 1.36 2.86
N ALA A 152 18.42 0.49 3.86
CA ALA A 152 17.32 0.46 4.84
C ALA A 152 17.21 1.76 5.66
N GLY A 153 18.28 2.52 5.81
CA GLY A 153 18.30 3.78 6.55
C GLY A 153 17.76 4.97 5.75
N LYS A 154 17.45 4.78 4.47
CA LYS A 154 16.94 5.83 3.59
C LYS A 154 15.45 5.65 3.26
N ARG A 155 14.77 6.76 3.13
CA ARG A 155 13.41 6.81 2.60
C ARG A 155 13.46 7.06 1.09
N TYR A 156 12.73 6.28 0.31
CA TYR A 156 12.64 6.41 -1.13
C TYR A 156 11.20 6.75 -1.52
N TYR A 157 11.06 7.66 -2.47
CA TYR A 157 9.79 8.16 -2.97
C TYR A 157 9.52 7.66 -4.40
N PRO A 158 8.30 7.77 -4.93
CA PRO A 158 7.91 7.25 -6.24
C PRO A 158 8.75 7.78 -7.42
N ASP A 159 9.35 8.95 -7.29
CA ASP A 159 10.21 9.58 -8.29
C ASP A 159 11.67 9.11 -8.25
N VAL A 160 12.01 8.15 -7.37
CA VAL A 160 13.36 7.60 -7.30
C VAL A 160 13.78 7.06 -8.68
N ASP A 161 14.93 7.51 -9.15
CA ASP A 161 15.49 7.05 -10.42
C ASP A 161 16.20 5.70 -10.25
N PRO A 162 15.70 4.61 -10.86
CA PRO A 162 16.36 3.31 -10.80
C PRO A 162 17.79 3.31 -11.34
N SER A 163 18.16 4.29 -12.17
CA SER A 163 19.53 4.43 -12.68
C SER A 163 20.58 4.66 -11.60
N TYR A 164 20.17 5.09 -10.41
CA TYR A 164 21.05 5.15 -9.24
C TYR A 164 21.51 3.77 -8.78
N PHE A 165 20.69 2.73 -8.98
CA PHE A 165 20.95 1.37 -8.48
C PHE A 165 21.51 0.44 -9.55
N CYS A 166 21.25 0.70 -10.84
CA CYS A 166 21.70 -0.13 -11.96
C CYS A 166 21.84 0.69 -13.23
N ASN A 167 22.61 0.21 -14.19
CA ASN A 167 22.75 0.86 -15.49
C ASN A 167 21.55 0.55 -16.40
N THR A 168 20.49 1.36 -16.29
CA THR A 168 19.25 1.22 -17.08
C THR A 168 19.41 1.53 -18.56
N SER A 169 20.52 2.14 -18.98
CA SER A 169 20.85 2.44 -20.38
C SER A 169 21.65 1.32 -21.04
N ALA A 170 22.19 0.39 -20.27
CA ALA A 170 22.88 -0.78 -20.79
C ALA A 170 21.88 -1.80 -21.39
N LYS A 171 22.41 -2.78 -22.11
CA LYS A 171 21.62 -3.93 -22.54
C LYS A 171 21.11 -4.66 -21.28
N PRO A 172 19.80 -4.95 -21.17
CA PRO A 172 19.28 -5.74 -20.06
C PRO A 172 19.93 -7.12 -20.00
N LEU A 173 20.03 -7.70 -18.81
CA LEU A 173 20.49 -9.06 -18.59
C LEU A 173 19.64 -10.04 -19.41
N VAL A 174 18.33 -9.83 -19.40
CA VAL A 174 17.35 -10.59 -20.17
C VAL A 174 16.13 -9.74 -20.49
N SER A 175 15.48 -10.05 -21.62
CA SER A 175 14.17 -9.50 -21.99
C SER A 175 13.23 -10.66 -22.34
N VAL A 176 12.00 -10.59 -21.86
CA VAL A 176 10.94 -11.57 -22.13
C VAL A 176 9.62 -10.86 -22.42
N THR A 177 8.80 -11.46 -23.29
CA THR A 177 7.43 -10.99 -23.54
C THR A 177 6.46 -11.95 -22.89
N VAL A 178 5.55 -11.39 -22.10
CA VAL A 178 4.56 -12.15 -21.29
C VAL A 178 3.18 -11.52 -21.41
N SER A 179 2.14 -12.29 -21.05
CA SER A 179 0.77 -11.81 -20.93
C SER A 179 0.17 -12.28 -19.61
N GLY A 180 -0.95 -11.66 -19.19
CA GLY A 180 -1.67 -12.06 -17.97
C GLY A 180 -2.17 -13.49 -18.00
N TRP A 181 -2.44 -14.02 -19.21
CA TRP A 181 -2.73 -15.42 -19.42
C TRP A 181 -1.41 -16.19 -19.51
N ASN A 182 -1.04 -16.87 -18.43
CA ASN A 182 0.21 -17.65 -18.42
C ASN A 182 0.16 -18.81 -19.40
N MET A 183 0.62 -18.57 -20.64
CA MET A 183 0.68 -19.55 -21.73
C MET A 183 1.84 -20.54 -21.59
N GLN A 184 2.71 -20.37 -20.61
CA GLN A 184 3.86 -21.25 -20.37
C GLN A 184 3.47 -22.57 -19.69
N GLU A 185 2.29 -22.58 -19.06
CA GLU A 185 1.79 -23.74 -18.34
C GLU A 185 0.59 -24.38 -19.05
N TYR A 186 0.43 -25.70 -18.91
CA TYR A 186 -0.70 -26.45 -19.43
C TYR A 186 -1.99 -26.09 -18.70
N ASP A 187 -3.12 -26.18 -19.39
CA ASP A 187 -4.44 -25.90 -18.81
C ASP A 187 -4.72 -26.78 -17.59
N SER A 188 -4.31 -28.04 -17.61
CA SER A 188 -4.47 -28.99 -16.48
C SER A 188 -3.74 -28.55 -15.21
N ILE A 189 -2.66 -27.79 -15.34
CA ILE A 189 -1.91 -27.25 -14.21
C ILE A 189 -2.56 -25.96 -13.72
N ARG A 190 -2.99 -25.09 -14.64
CA ARG A 190 -3.58 -23.78 -14.30
C ARG A 190 -4.94 -23.85 -13.60
N ILE A 191 -5.66 -24.95 -13.72
CA ILE A 191 -6.95 -25.19 -13.05
C ILE A 191 -6.81 -25.89 -11.68
N ASP A 192 -5.59 -26.24 -11.29
CA ASP A 192 -5.31 -26.81 -9.98
C ASP A 192 -5.48 -25.73 -8.89
N ASP A 193 -6.19 -26.05 -7.83
CA ASP A 193 -6.46 -25.12 -6.73
C ASP A 193 -5.16 -24.69 -6.00
N ASP A 194 -4.10 -25.50 -6.08
CA ASP A 194 -2.79 -25.22 -5.50
C ASP A 194 -1.84 -24.49 -6.49
N TYR A 195 -2.31 -24.17 -7.71
CA TYR A 195 -1.48 -23.50 -8.70
C TYR A 195 -1.25 -22.03 -8.40
N TYR A 196 0.01 -21.66 -8.24
CA TYR A 196 0.45 -20.28 -8.13
C TYR A 196 0.91 -19.72 -9.47
N HIS A 197 0.24 -18.69 -9.96
CA HIS A 197 0.63 -18.02 -11.20
C HIS A 197 2.04 -17.43 -11.06
N SER A 198 2.88 -17.68 -12.06
CA SER A 198 4.23 -17.11 -12.10
C SER A 198 4.65 -16.76 -13.53
N ILE A 199 5.51 -15.75 -13.64
CA ILE A 199 6.25 -15.43 -14.85
C ILE A 199 7.64 -16.03 -14.66
N SER A 200 8.02 -17.00 -15.51
CA SER A 200 9.34 -17.62 -15.48
C SER A 200 10.26 -16.95 -16.51
N ILE A 201 11.37 -16.41 -16.07
CA ILE A 201 12.36 -15.70 -16.87
C ILE A 201 13.68 -16.46 -16.81
N SER A 202 14.07 -17.10 -17.92
CA SER A 202 15.36 -17.79 -17.99
C SER A 202 16.49 -16.79 -18.00
N LEU A 203 17.38 -16.88 -17.01
CA LEU A 203 18.57 -16.07 -16.88
C LEU A 203 19.76 -16.72 -17.63
N PRO A 204 20.82 -15.95 -17.94
CA PRO A 204 22.05 -16.53 -18.46
C PRO A 204 22.64 -17.59 -17.51
N ASP A 205 23.12 -18.71 -18.06
CA ASP A 205 23.69 -19.81 -17.28
C ASP A 205 24.88 -19.36 -16.41
N SER A 206 25.53 -18.26 -16.76
CA SER A 206 26.60 -17.64 -15.96
C SER A 206 26.17 -17.24 -14.53
N ILE A 207 24.88 -16.94 -14.31
CA ILE A 207 24.36 -16.64 -12.97
C ILE A 207 24.37 -17.90 -12.11
N ALA A 208 23.83 -19.01 -12.62
CA ALA A 208 23.88 -20.29 -11.91
C ALA A 208 25.31 -20.72 -11.65
N LYS A 209 26.16 -20.62 -12.68
CA LYS A 209 27.58 -20.97 -12.58
C LYS A 209 28.28 -20.18 -11.47
N MET A 210 28.13 -18.88 -11.47
CA MET A 210 28.76 -18.00 -10.46
C MET A 210 28.34 -18.38 -9.02
N ILE A 211 27.05 -18.65 -8.78
CA ILE A 211 26.55 -19.04 -7.47
C ILE A 211 27.12 -20.39 -7.05
N LEU A 212 27.09 -21.39 -7.94
CA LEU A 212 27.55 -22.74 -7.65
C LEU A 212 29.08 -22.81 -7.45
N GLU A 213 29.85 -22.06 -8.24
CA GLU A 213 31.31 -21.93 -8.08
C GLU A 213 31.65 -21.27 -6.72
N ALA A 214 30.95 -20.20 -6.37
CA ALA A 214 31.17 -19.53 -5.09
C ALA A 214 30.82 -20.43 -3.89
N TYR A 215 29.77 -21.25 -3.99
CA TYR A 215 29.41 -22.21 -2.95
C TYR A 215 30.42 -23.36 -2.82
N SER A 216 30.91 -23.90 -3.96
CA SER A 216 31.83 -25.02 -4.00
C SER A 216 33.23 -24.65 -3.54
N ASN A 217 33.60 -23.37 -3.59
CA ASN A 217 34.91 -22.89 -3.15
C ASN A 217 34.91 -22.60 -1.63
N PRO A 218 35.75 -23.27 -0.83
CA PRO A 218 35.83 -23.04 0.61
C PRO A 218 36.09 -21.58 1.03
N ASP A 219 36.84 -20.83 0.21
CA ASP A 219 37.19 -19.44 0.49
C ASP A 219 36.01 -18.47 0.34
N THR A 220 35.02 -18.82 -0.44
CA THR A 220 33.84 -17.98 -0.73
C THR A 220 32.54 -18.55 -0.19
N ARG A 221 32.54 -19.76 0.36
CA ARG A 221 31.33 -20.40 0.93
C ARG A 221 30.66 -19.56 2.01
N HIS A 222 31.44 -18.75 2.75
CA HIS A 222 30.92 -17.86 3.77
C HIS A 222 29.98 -16.74 3.23
N TYR A 223 29.96 -16.50 1.90
CA TYR A 223 29.00 -15.58 1.29
C TYR A 223 27.53 -16.04 1.45
N PHE A 224 27.32 -17.30 1.77
CA PHE A 224 26.00 -17.91 1.98
C PHE A 224 25.57 -18.00 3.45
N ASN A 225 26.29 -17.39 4.37
CA ASN A 225 25.98 -17.45 5.80
C ASN A 225 24.70 -16.67 6.13
N ASP A 226 24.43 -15.59 5.40
CA ASP A 226 23.27 -14.71 5.59
C ASP A 226 22.99 -13.90 4.32
N SER A 227 21.78 -13.28 4.28
CA SER A 227 21.35 -12.47 3.15
C SER A 227 22.27 -11.29 2.85
N LYS A 228 22.85 -10.64 3.88
CA LYS A 228 23.72 -9.48 3.69
C LYS A 228 25.03 -9.90 3.00
N SER A 229 25.68 -10.95 3.50
CA SER A 229 26.90 -11.52 2.90
C SER A 229 26.67 -11.96 1.45
N PHE A 230 25.52 -12.58 1.17
CA PHE A 230 25.15 -13.00 -0.17
C PHE A 230 25.00 -11.79 -1.11
N MET A 231 24.27 -10.77 -0.70
CA MET A 231 24.03 -9.57 -1.51
C MET A 231 25.30 -8.74 -1.74
N GLU A 232 26.14 -8.60 -0.75
CA GLU A 232 27.38 -7.81 -0.86
C GLU A 232 28.39 -8.45 -1.84
N ASN A 233 28.46 -9.79 -1.86
CA ASN A 233 29.54 -10.51 -2.56
C ASN A 233 29.08 -11.18 -3.88
N LEU A 234 27.80 -11.51 -4.04
CA LEU A 234 27.30 -12.23 -5.21
C LEU A 234 26.27 -11.45 -6.01
N ILE A 235 25.03 -11.38 -5.53
CA ILE A 235 23.90 -10.77 -6.27
C ILE A 235 23.15 -9.82 -5.35
N LYS A 236 23.24 -8.51 -5.62
CA LYS A 236 22.56 -7.47 -4.84
C LYS A 236 21.05 -7.46 -5.06
N GLY A 237 20.58 -8.08 -6.14
CA GLY A 237 19.19 -8.09 -6.56
C GLY A 237 19.00 -7.69 -8.02
N PHE A 238 17.75 -7.37 -8.37
CA PHE A 238 17.36 -7.01 -9.72
C PHE A 238 16.43 -5.80 -9.75
N TYR A 239 16.57 -5.00 -10.82
CA TYR A 239 15.53 -4.08 -11.28
C TYR A 239 14.77 -4.73 -12.43
N ILE A 240 13.45 -4.82 -12.27
CA ILE A 240 12.54 -5.45 -13.23
C ILE A 240 11.54 -4.40 -13.69
N ARG A 241 11.48 -4.14 -14.99
CA ARG A 241 10.60 -3.11 -15.58
C ARG A 241 9.80 -3.61 -16.76
N CYS A 242 8.67 -2.99 -17.01
CA CYS A 242 7.97 -3.06 -18.28
C CYS A 242 8.57 -2.02 -19.24
N SER A 243 9.11 -2.49 -20.38
CA SER A 243 9.71 -1.60 -21.38
C SER A 243 8.81 -1.30 -22.57
N GLN A 244 7.91 -2.24 -22.92
CA GLN A 244 6.97 -2.13 -24.05
C GLN A 244 5.67 -2.86 -23.73
N GLY A 245 4.63 -2.56 -24.49
CA GLY A 245 3.29 -3.09 -24.28
C GLY A 245 2.44 -2.21 -23.38
N ASP A 246 1.16 -2.51 -23.26
CA ASP A 246 0.18 -1.75 -22.51
C ASP A 246 -1.03 -2.63 -22.16
N GLY A 247 -1.75 -2.26 -21.10
CA GLY A 247 -3.04 -2.85 -20.75
C GLY A 247 -3.00 -3.85 -19.60
N THR A 248 -1.84 -4.13 -18.99
CA THR A 248 -1.75 -5.09 -17.88
C THR A 248 -0.78 -4.60 -16.80
N ILE A 249 -1.18 -4.71 -15.53
CA ILE A 249 -0.34 -4.49 -14.33
C ILE A 249 -0.41 -5.76 -13.49
N PHE A 250 0.71 -6.46 -13.31
CA PHE A 250 0.84 -7.59 -12.40
C PHE A 250 1.10 -7.12 -10.98
N TYR A 251 0.49 -7.79 -10.01
CA TYR A 251 0.75 -7.60 -8.58
C TYR A 251 1.69 -8.69 -8.10
N ILE A 252 2.99 -8.40 -8.10
CA ILE A 252 4.04 -9.35 -7.75
C ILE A 252 4.15 -9.45 -6.23
N GLU A 253 3.94 -10.65 -5.71
CA GLU A 253 3.97 -10.95 -4.28
C GLU A 253 5.34 -11.47 -3.84
N ARG A 254 6.01 -12.21 -4.73
CA ARG A 254 7.29 -12.84 -4.44
C ARG A 254 8.13 -12.96 -5.70
N THR A 255 9.40 -12.64 -5.58
CA THR A 255 10.41 -12.87 -6.62
C THR A 255 11.36 -13.95 -6.14
N VAL A 256 11.63 -14.97 -6.96
CA VAL A 256 12.51 -16.09 -6.60
C VAL A 256 13.55 -16.27 -7.68
N LEU A 257 14.82 -16.22 -7.29
CA LEU A 257 15.91 -16.71 -8.13
C LEU A 257 16.10 -18.19 -7.84
N GLU A 258 15.71 -19.03 -8.80
CA GLU A 258 15.91 -20.48 -8.77
C GLU A 258 17.21 -20.83 -9.47
N VAL A 259 18.10 -21.52 -8.79
CA VAL A 259 19.29 -22.13 -9.36
C VAL A 259 19.10 -23.63 -9.38
N ASN A 260 18.89 -24.16 -10.57
CA ASN A 260 18.72 -25.60 -10.80
C ASN A 260 20.08 -26.19 -11.17
N PHE A 261 20.42 -27.31 -10.57
CA PHE A 261 21.69 -27.99 -10.81
C PHE A 261 21.57 -29.52 -10.62
N LYS A 262 22.57 -30.24 -11.10
CA LYS A 262 22.69 -31.68 -10.92
C LYS A 262 23.83 -31.96 -9.93
N CYS A 263 23.61 -32.90 -9.04
CA CYS A 263 24.62 -33.42 -8.13
C CYS A 263 24.78 -34.94 -8.28
N ILE A 264 25.91 -35.43 -7.81
CA ILE A 264 26.19 -36.84 -7.70
C ILE A 264 25.84 -37.28 -6.29
N ASP A 265 24.97 -38.25 -6.19
CA ASP A 265 24.69 -39.02 -4.98
C ASP A 265 25.09 -40.48 -5.21
N PHE A 266 24.99 -41.30 -4.19
CA PHE A 266 25.30 -42.73 -4.29
C PHE A 266 24.11 -43.54 -3.78
N ASP A 267 23.75 -44.61 -4.52
CA ASP A 267 22.73 -45.52 -4.06
C ASP A 267 23.27 -46.46 -2.96
N ASP A 268 22.40 -47.35 -2.46
CA ASP A 268 22.77 -48.32 -1.41
C ASP A 268 23.88 -49.30 -1.84
N ASP A 269 24.07 -49.48 -3.15
CA ASP A 269 25.13 -50.28 -3.72
C ASP A 269 26.41 -49.46 -4.00
N ASN A 270 26.49 -48.21 -3.54
CA ASN A 270 27.57 -47.29 -3.80
C ASN A 270 27.82 -46.95 -5.27
N LYS A 271 26.76 -46.99 -6.10
CA LYS A 271 26.80 -46.57 -7.50
C LYS A 271 26.39 -45.12 -7.62
N PRO A 272 27.06 -44.32 -8.47
CA PRO A 272 26.72 -42.92 -8.64
C PRO A 272 25.30 -42.75 -9.22
N LEU A 273 24.50 -41.94 -8.54
CA LEU A 273 23.14 -41.56 -8.92
C LEU A 273 23.10 -40.04 -9.17
N MET A 274 22.59 -39.64 -10.34
CA MET A 274 22.41 -38.24 -10.64
C MET A 274 21.09 -37.75 -10.07
N GLN A 275 21.15 -36.73 -9.19
CA GLN A 275 20.00 -36.03 -8.68
C GLN A 275 19.94 -34.63 -9.29
N SER A 276 18.70 -34.14 -9.50
CA SER A 276 18.43 -32.74 -9.85
C SER A 276 17.92 -32.02 -8.62
N LEU A 277 18.62 -30.97 -8.22
CA LEU A 277 18.29 -30.15 -7.06
C LEU A 277 18.07 -28.70 -7.48
N MET A 278 17.44 -27.95 -6.61
CA MET A 278 17.16 -26.53 -6.78
C MET A 278 17.53 -25.78 -5.50
N ALA A 279 18.19 -24.64 -5.67
CA ALA A 279 18.43 -23.67 -4.63
C ALA A 279 17.62 -22.41 -4.92
N GLU A 280 17.00 -21.81 -3.90
CA GLU A 280 16.15 -20.64 -4.02
C GLU A 280 16.70 -19.47 -3.21
N PHE A 281 16.69 -18.28 -3.83
CA PHE A 281 17.03 -17.01 -3.19
C PHE A 281 15.83 -16.08 -3.34
N LEU A 282 15.30 -15.61 -2.20
CA LEU A 282 13.97 -15.02 -2.13
C LEU A 282 14.02 -13.49 -2.08
N GLY A 283 13.28 -12.84 -2.98
CA GLY A 283 12.89 -11.44 -2.86
C GLY A 283 11.48 -11.36 -2.25
N ASN A 284 11.41 -11.27 -0.94
CA ASN A 284 10.19 -11.24 -0.14
C ASN A 284 10.27 -10.14 0.95
N SER A 285 9.42 -10.21 1.97
CA SER A 285 9.38 -9.25 3.08
C SER A 285 10.62 -9.22 3.97
N GLU A 286 11.51 -10.19 3.86
CA GLU A 286 12.77 -10.27 4.63
C GLU A 286 13.90 -9.44 4.02
N VAL A 287 13.73 -9.03 2.76
CA VAL A 287 14.66 -8.18 2.03
C VAL A 287 13.98 -6.91 1.54
N LEU A 288 14.77 -5.90 1.20
CA LEU A 288 14.22 -4.64 0.75
C LEU A 288 13.73 -4.74 -0.69
N GLN A 289 12.50 -4.28 -0.89
CA GLN A 289 11.87 -4.13 -2.19
C GLN A 289 11.34 -2.71 -2.34
N MET A 290 11.31 -2.20 -3.55
CA MET A 290 10.93 -0.83 -3.84
C MET A 290 10.24 -0.74 -5.20
N ASN A 291 9.03 -0.16 -5.23
CA ASN A 291 8.33 0.12 -6.48
C ASN A 291 8.99 1.31 -7.22
N SER A 292 9.04 1.21 -8.53
CA SER A 292 9.40 2.30 -9.44
C SER A 292 8.18 2.58 -10.32
N ILE A 293 7.50 3.69 -10.04
CA ILE A 293 6.20 4.01 -10.64
C ILE A 293 6.25 5.37 -11.30
N LYS A 294 5.81 5.42 -12.54
CA LYS A 294 5.71 6.66 -13.30
C LYS A 294 4.31 6.86 -13.84
N TRP A 295 3.67 7.94 -13.42
CA TRP A 295 2.42 8.40 -14.00
C TRP A 295 2.65 9.52 -15.01
N THR A 296 1.86 9.54 -16.07
CA THR A 296 1.75 10.62 -17.06
C THR A 296 0.28 10.88 -17.37
N GLY A 297 -0.06 12.10 -17.79
CA GLY A 297 -1.44 12.45 -18.12
C GLY A 297 -2.35 12.69 -16.91
N LEU A 298 -1.79 13.09 -15.75
CA LEU A 298 -2.55 13.46 -14.55
C LEU A 298 -2.75 14.98 -14.40
N GLU A 299 -2.29 15.76 -15.36
CA GLU A 299 -2.30 17.23 -15.29
C GLU A 299 -3.72 17.79 -15.19
N GLU A 300 -4.68 17.18 -15.90
CA GLU A 300 -6.09 17.58 -15.85
C GLU A 300 -6.70 17.32 -14.46
N GLU A 301 -6.39 16.18 -13.84
CA GLU A 301 -6.89 15.84 -12.50
C GLU A 301 -6.28 16.72 -11.40
N LEU A 302 -5.01 17.12 -11.57
CA LEU A 302 -4.33 18.05 -10.68
C LEU A 302 -4.87 19.48 -10.80
N ALA A 303 -5.31 19.86 -11.98
CA ALA A 303 -5.88 21.18 -12.26
C ALA A 303 -7.39 21.27 -12.04
N ASP A 304 -8.07 20.12 -11.85
CA ASP A 304 -9.52 20.08 -11.68
C ASP A 304 -9.94 20.64 -10.31
N ASN A 305 -10.45 21.86 -10.33
CA ASN A 305 -10.98 22.52 -9.15
C ASN A 305 -12.47 22.18 -8.86
N SER A 306 -13.15 21.41 -9.73
CA SER A 306 -14.56 21.04 -9.54
C SER A 306 -14.74 19.83 -8.61
N CYS A 307 -13.68 19.08 -8.38
CA CYS A 307 -13.64 17.89 -7.54
C CYS A 307 -12.20 17.58 -7.11
N THR A 308 -12.02 16.50 -6.35
CA THR A 308 -10.70 15.98 -6.04
C THR A 308 -10.57 14.52 -6.43
N TRP A 309 -9.32 14.08 -6.66
CA TRP A 309 -9.02 12.77 -7.19
C TRP A 309 -8.08 11.99 -6.28
N ILE A 310 -8.25 10.67 -6.31
CA ILE A 310 -7.30 9.70 -5.78
C ILE A 310 -6.99 8.69 -6.87
N ARG A 311 -5.70 8.50 -7.14
CA ARG A 311 -5.16 7.48 -8.06
C ARG A 311 -4.12 6.65 -7.35
N SER A 312 -4.38 5.35 -7.21
CA SER A 312 -3.43 4.37 -6.67
C SER A 312 -2.95 3.46 -7.79
N PRO A 313 -1.72 2.93 -7.70
CA PRO A 313 -0.69 3.24 -6.72
C PRO A 313 0.04 4.55 -7.02
N PHE A 314 0.36 5.32 -5.99
CA PHE A 314 1.29 6.47 -6.04
C PHE A 314 1.01 7.56 -7.11
N GLY A 315 -0.23 7.75 -7.52
CA GLY A 315 -0.60 8.79 -8.51
C GLY A 315 -0.89 10.14 -7.84
N VAL A 316 -2.15 10.38 -7.55
CA VAL A 316 -2.62 11.58 -6.85
C VAL A 316 -3.46 11.21 -5.65
N MET A 317 -3.50 12.11 -4.67
CA MET A 317 -4.30 11.99 -3.45
C MET A 317 -5.05 13.29 -3.15
N THR A 318 -6.09 13.19 -2.35
CA THR A 318 -6.87 14.34 -1.90
C THR A 318 -6.29 14.89 -0.61
N GLU A 319 -5.95 16.17 -0.61
CA GLU A 319 -5.62 16.97 0.58
C GLU A 319 -6.86 17.76 1.00
N ILE A 320 -7.15 17.79 2.29
CA ILE A 320 -8.25 18.57 2.88
C ILE A 320 -7.65 19.53 3.90
N THR A 321 -8.01 20.81 3.82
CA THR A 321 -7.67 21.80 4.82
C THR A 321 -8.85 21.95 5.76
N LEU A 322 -8.64 21.62 7.05
CA LEU A 322 -9.67 21.66 8.08
C LEU A 322 -9.80 23.07 8.65
N PRO A 323 -11.02 23.61 8.81
CA PRO A 323 -11.28 24.92 9.39
C PRO A 323 -11.24 24.83 10.91
N VAL A 324 -10.05 24.63 11.50
CA VAL A 324 -9.86 24.37 12.93
C VAL A 324 -10.45 25.50 13.78
N ASP A 325 -10.21 26.77 13.40
CA ASP A 325 -10.69 27.94 14.15
C ASP A 325 -12.21 28.12 14.09
N ASP A 326 -12.87 27.65 13.02
CA ASP A 326 -14.34 27.67 12.92
C ASP A 326 -15.00 26.57 13.77
N MET A 327 -14.27 25.48 14.04
CA MET A 327 -14.77 24.33 14.79
C MET A 327 -14.46 24.38 16.28
N ARG A 328 -13.36 25.02 16.67
CA ARG A 328 -12.88 25.10 18.06
C ARG A 328 -12.57 26.55 18.44
N ASP A 329 -13.18 27.00 19.48
CA ASP A 329 -12.91 28.28 20.13
C ASP A 329 -12.80 28.07 21.65
N ASP A 330 -12.46 29.17 22.40
CA ASP A 330 -12.27 29.09 23.85
C ASP A 330 -13.59 29.02 24.65
N GLU A 331 -14.73 29.28 23.99
CA GLU A 331 -16.03 29.29 24.65
C GLU A 331 -16.75 27.94 24.58
N TYR A 332 -16.45 27.11 23.59
CA TYR A 332 -17.15 25.86 23.32
C TYR A 332 -16.20 24.68 23.25
N VAL A 333 -16.63 23.59 23.85
CA VAL A 333 -15.97 22.28 23.70
C VAL A 333 -16.54 21.55 22.49
N LEU A 334 -15.68 21.08 21.60
CA LEU A 334 -16.06 20.30 20.42
C LEU A 334 -16.29 18.82 20.80
N ASN A 335 -17.56 18.41 20.92
CA ASN A 335 -17.90 17.04 21.31
C ASN A 335 -17.85 16.06 20.14
N SER A 336 -18.23 16.52 18.94
CA SER A 336 -18.25 15.68 17.74
C SER A 336 -18.03 16.50 16.48
N ALA A 337 -17.28 15.94 15.55
CA ALA A 337 -17.10 16.46 14.20
C ALA A 337 -17.19 15.30 13.20
N MET A 338 -18.30 15.21 12.44
CA MET A 338 -18.52 14.16 11.45
C MET A 338 -18.13 14.65 10.06
N LEU A 339 -17.17 13.99 9.45
CA LEU A 339 -16.74 14.22 8.06
C LEU A 339 -17.28 13.13 7.13
N ARG A 340 -18.06 13.52 6.13
CA ARG A 340 -18.52 12.61 5.07
C ARG A 340 -17.99 13.06 3.72
N LEU A 341 -17.37 12.13 3.01
CA LEU A 341 -16.79 12.32 1.67
C LEU A 341 -17.60 11.54 0.66
N SER A 342 -18.28 12.23 -0.23
CA SER A 342 -19.13 11.61 -1.25
C SER A 342 -18.34 11.40 -2.54
N SER A 343 -18.45 10.20 -3.12
CA SER A 343 -17.89 9.92 -4.43
C SER A 343 -18.72 10.55 -5.55
N ALA A 344 -18.04 10.98 -6.59
CA ALA A 344 -18.67 11.38 -7.85
C ALA A 344 -18.48 10.29 -8.90
N ASN A 345 -19.33 10.29 -9.91
CA ASN A 345 -19.24 9.32 -11.00
C ASN A 345 -17.97 9.55 -11.83
N THR A 346 -17.32 8.46 -12.20
CA THR A 346 -16.23 8.44 -13.17
C THR A 346 -16.72 7.77 -14.46
N PRO A 347 -16.15 8.14 -15.64
CA PRO A 347 -16.50 7.49 -16.90
C PRO A 347 -16.36 5.98 -16.82
N SER A 348 -17.18 5.26 -17.56
CA SER A 348 -17.10 3.82 -17.70
C SER A 348 -16.04 3.45 -18.71
N SER A 349 -15.21 2.46 -18.41
CA SER A 349 -14.24 1.86 -19.33
C SER A 349 -14.26 0.33 -19.19
N LYS A 350 -13.75 -0.39 -20.21
CA LYS A 350 -13.67 -1.87 -20.18
C LYS A 350 -12.89 -2.36 -18.95
N PHE A 351 -11.77 -1.72 -18.65
CA PHE A 351 -10.96 -1.97 -17.46
C PHE A 351 -10.95 -0.71 -16.61
N LYS A 352 -11.86 -0.66 -15.65
CA LYS A 352 -11.99 0.48 -14.74
C LYS A 352 -11.28 0.14 -13.41
N PRO A 353 -10.36 1.00 -12.96
CA PRO A 353 -9.82 0.87 -11.61
C PRO A 353 -10.94 0.88 -10.56
N SER A 354 -10.80 0.07 -9.54
CA SER A 354 -11.81 -0.04 -8.48
C SER A 354 -11.81 1.20 -7.58
N ILE A 355 -12.91 1.41 -6.86
CA ILE A 355 -12.94 2.37 -5.75
C ILE A 355 -12.22 1.74 -4.58
N PRO A 356 -11.31 2.46 -3.88
CA PRO A 356 -10.64 1.94 -2.69
C PRO A 356 -11.65 1.48 -1.64
N THR A 357 -11.48 0.30 -1.09
CA THR A 357 -12.36 -0.20 -0.02
C THR A 357 -12.19 0.60 1.25
N THR A 358 -10.95 0.97 1.57
CA THR A 358 -10.58 1.62 2.83
C THR A 358 -9.74 2.86 2.57
N LEU A 359 -10.09 3.98 3.20
CA LEU A 359 -9.31 5.21 3.19
C LEU A 359 -8.84 5.56 4.59
N LEU A 360 -7.55 5.80 4.70
CA LEU A 360 -6.92 6.45 5.84
C LEU A 360 -7.07 7.97 5.68
N LEU A 361 -7.63 8.64 6.69
CA LEU A 361 -7.56 10.08 6.90
C LEU A 361 -6.48 10.33 7.95
N ILE A 362 -5.45 11.07 7.62
CA ILE A 362 -4.32 11.31 8.50
C ILE A 362 -3.80 12.74 8.37
N ARG A 363 -3.28 13.32 9.44
CA ARG A 363 -2.52 14.56 9.38
C ARG A 363 -1.38 14.41 8.38
N LYS A 364 -1.22 15.40 7.51
CA LYS A 364 -0.26 15.33 6.40
C LYS A 364 1.19 15.22 6.88
N ASP A 365 1.52 15.91 7.97
CA ASP A 365 2.84 15.91 8.59
C ASP A 365 3.23 14.57 9.22
N LEU A 366 2.26 13.69 9.55
CA LEU A 366 2.48 12.38 10.16
C LEU A 366 2.45 11.21 9.17
N LEU A 367 2.12 11.47 7.91
CA LEU A 367 1.91 10.42 6.90
C LEU A 367 3.09 9.47 6.75
N GLN A 368 4.32 9.99 6.70
CA GLN A 368 5.53 9.19 6.52
C GLN A 368 5.83 8.31 7.74
N ASP A 369 5.64 8.86 8.93
CA ASP A 369 5.88 8.14 10.17
C ASP A 369 4.87 7.02 10.39
N PHE A 370 3.62 7.23 9.96
CA PHE A 370 2.56 6.22 10.06
C PHE A 370 2.96 4.92 9.33
N PHE A 371 3.36 5.03 8.08
CA PHE A 371 3.80 3.85 7.30
C PHE A 371 5.19 3.35 7.71
N GLY A 372 6.10 4.25 8.08
CA GLY A 372 7.45 3.87 8.53
C GLY A 372 7.46 3.07 9.84
N LYS A 373 6.44 3.23 10.68
CA LYS A 373 6.28 2.52 11.97
C LYS A 373 5.31 1.34 11.90
N ASN A 374 4.77 1.01 10.73
CA ASN A 374 3.71 0.01 10.56
C ASN A 374 2.54 0.23 11.53
N SER A 375 2.02 1.45 11.57
CA SER A 375 1.05 1.88 12.58
C SER A 375 -0.37 1.41 12.25
N ILE A 376 -1.21 1.40 13.30
CA ILE A 376 -2.67 1.34 13.21
C ILE A 376 -3.24 2.74 13.48
N GLN A 377 -4.46 3.03 13.04
CA GLN A 377 -5.11 4.31 13.37
C GLN A 377 -5.27 4.47 14.88
N ASP A 378 -5.01 5.68 15.40
CA ASP A 378 -5.11 6.02 16.82
C ASP A 378 -6.44 6.72 17.18
N ASN A 379 -7.24 7.09 16.19
CA ASN A 379 -8.48 7.86 16.33
C ASN A 379 -8.28 9.24 17.03
N VAL A 380 -7.08 9.78 16.94
CA VAL A 380 -6.70 11.14 17.34
C VAL A 380 -6.12 11.89 16.16
N GLU A 381 -5.06 11.38 15.55
CA GLU A 381 -4.34 11.99 14.43
C GLU A 381 -4.54 11.23 13.12
N SER A 382 -5.16 10.04 13.20
CA SER A 382 -5.44 9.14 12.08
C SER A 382 -6.74 8.38 12.26
N TYR A 383 -7.50 8.22 11.18
CA TYR A 383 -8.82 7.58 11.16
C TYR A 383 -8.98 6.71 9.92
N ILE A 384 -9.77 5.65 10.05
CA ILE A 384 -10.13 4.76 8.94
C ILE A 384 -11.61 4.87 8.62
N ALA A 385 -11.94 4.90 7.33
CA ALA A 385 -13.30 4.75 6.85
C ALA A 385 -13.37 3.77 5.70
N THR A 386 -14.43 2.95 5.69
CA THR A 386 -14.73 2.00 4.63
C THR A 386 -15.77 2.58 3.68
N TYR A 387 -15.64 2.30 2.38
CA TYR A 387 -16.57 2.75 1.36
C TYR A 387 -17.96 2.11 1.55
N SER A 388 -18.97 2.95 1.65
CA SER A 388 -20.34 2.51 1.64
C SER A 388 -20.94 2.62 0.24
N SER A 389 -21.09 1.49 -0.45
CA SER A 389 -21.71 1.45 -1.79
C SER A 389 -23.16 1.94 -1.78
N LYS A 390 -23.88 1.72 -0.66
CA LYS A 390 -25.26 2.18 -0.48
C LYS A 390 -25.38 3.72 -0.52
N TYR A 391 -24.39 4.42 0.03
CA TYR A 391 -24.41 5.88 0.13
C TYR A 391 -23.42 6.56 -0.81
N GLY A 392 -22.57 5.80 -1.52
CA GLY A 392 -21.52 6.34 -2.38
C GLY A 392 -20.54 7.23 -1.60
N SER A 393 -20.14 6.83 -0.38
CA SER A 393 -19.37 7.72 0.48
C SER A 393 -18.51 6.99 1.51
N TYR A 394 -17.51 7.70 2.03
CA TYR A 394 -16.77 7.36 3.25
C TYR A 394 -17.26 8.28 4.38
N THR A 395 -17.36 7.76 5.59
CA THR A 395 -17.81 8.54 6.75
C THR A 395 -16.87 8.34 7.92
N TYR A 396 -16.25 9.41 8.37
CA TYR A 396 -15.50 9.50 9.61
C TYR A 396 -16.45 10.08 10.67
N ASN A 397 -16.93 9.23 11.57
CA ASN A 397 -18.04 9.55 12.45
C ASN A 397 -17.70 10.66 13.46
N ASN A 398 -16.46 10.72 13.92
CA ASN A 398 -16.01 11.76 14.83
C ASN A 398 -14.49 12.01 14.71
N ILE A 399 -14.11 13.17 14.18
CA ILE A 399 -12.72 13.64 14.10
C ILE A 399 -12.44 14.78 15.08
N ALA A 400 -13.28 14.96 16.12
CA ALA A 400 -13.12 16.07 17.07
C ALA A 400 -11.75 16.03 17.78
N ALA A 401 -11.26 14.84 18.15
CA ALA A 401 -9.96 14.71 18.80
C ALA A 401 -8.81 15.24 17.90
N MET A 402 -8.89 15.05 16.59
CA MET A 402 -7.91 15.60 15.64
C MET A 402 -7.94 17.14 15.64
N ILE A 403 -9.12 17.72 15.62
CA ILE A 403 -9.29 19.19 15.66
C ILE A 403 -8.75 19.77 16.96
N GLU A 404 -9.10 19.16 18.09
CA GLU A 404 -8.57 19.54 19.41
C GLU A 404 -7.05 19.44 19.47
N LYS A 405 -6.47 18.37 18.92
CA LYS A 405 -5.02 18.17 18.87
C LYS A 405 -4.34 19.26 18.05
N MET A 406 -4.87 19.55 16.84
CA MET A 406 -4.33 20.63 15.97
C MET A 406 -4.42 22.00 16.64
N TYR A 407 -5.53 22.28 17.32
CA TYR A 407 -5.72 23.54 18.04
C TYR A 407 -4.71 23.67 19.19
N ASN A 408 -4.57 22.61 20.01
CA ASN A 408 -3.68 22.60 21.17
C ASN A 408 -2.20 22.67 20.75
N ASP A 409 -1.77 21.91 19.73
CA ASP A 409 -0.40 21.95 19.19
C ASP A 409 0.00 23.37 18.76
N ARG A 410 -0.94 24.12 18.20
CA ARG A 410 -0.72 25.53 17.84
C ARG A 410 -0.67 26.41 19.08
N ALA A 411 -1.56 26.21 20.05
CA ALA A 411 -1.58 27.00 21.29
C ALA A 411 -0.29 26.80 22.09
N ASP A 412 0.14 25.57 22.26
CA ASP A 412 1.39 25.22 22.96
C ASP A 412 2.60 25.86 22.25
N TRP A 413 2.66 25.80 20.92
CA TRP A 413 3.75 26.43 20.17
C TRP A 413 3.76 27.96 20.33
N LEU A 414 2.58 28.60 20.35
CA LEU A 414 2.46 30.05 20.56
C LEU A 414 2.95 30.42 21.95
N GLU A 415 2.60 29.67 22.98
CA GLU A 415 3.04 29.91 24.37
C GLU A 415 4.56 29.72 24.49
N GLU A 416 5.12 28.62 23.97
CA GLU A 416 6.56 28.34 23.98
C GLU A 416 7.39 29.43 23.29
N ASN A 417 6.83 30.06 22.24
CA ASN A 417 7.51 31.11 21.48
C ASN A 417 7.15 32.56 21.94
N GLY A 418 6.37 32.69 23.01
CA GLY A 418 5.95 34.00 23.56
C GLY A 418 5.14 34.80 22.54
N LYS A 419 4.34 34.15 21.69
CA LYS A 419 3.53 34.78 20.65
C LYS A 419 2.04 34.62 20.93
N THR A 420 1.24 35.46 20.32
CA THR A 420 -0.22 35.36 20.32
C THR A 420 -0.75 35.42 18.89
N LEU A 421 -1.98 34.98 18.66
CA LEU A 421 -2.61 35.06 17.34
C LEU A 421 -2.65 36.49 16.79
N GLN A 422 -2.85 37.48 17.65
CA GLN A 422 -2.98 38.90 17.28
C GLN A 422 -1.64 39.57 16.94
N ASN A 423 -0.50 39.12 17.48
CA ASN A 423 0.81 39.72 17.26
C ASN A 423 1.64 39.00 16.14
N GLY A 424 0.95 38.39 15.18
CA GLY A 424 1.59 37.69 14.03
C GLY A 424 2.05 36.28 14.37
N GLY A 425 1.62 35.71 15.50
CA GLY A 425 1.95 34.33 15.89
C GLY A 425 1.39 33.30 14.93
N LEU A 426 0.17 33.49 14.37
CA LEU A 426 -0.40 32.60 13.39
C LEU A 426 0.48 32.50 12.13
N ALA A 427 0.86 33.64 11.55
CA ALA A 427 1.72 33.65 10.33
C ALA A 427 3.09 32.97 10.58
N ALA A 428 3.66 33.18 11.78
CA ALA A 428 4.92 32.51 12.14
C ALA A 428 4.75 31.00 12.32
N TYR A 429 3.65 30.55 12.91
CA TYR A 429 3.33 29.13 13.05
C TYR A 429 3.11 28.46 11.68
N GLU A 430 2.34 29.09 10.81
CA GLU A 430 2.09 28.60 9.44
C GLU A 430 3.37 28.57 8.57
N GLN A 431 4.29 29.50 8.80
CA GLN A 431 5.59 29.48 8.13
C GLN A 431 6.46 28.29 8.56
N GLU A 432 6.45 27.95 9.86
CA GLU A 432 7.20 26.82 10.41
C GLU A 432 6.50 25.49 10.13
N ARG A 433 5.17 25.47 10.21
CA ARG A 433 4.31 24.28 10.05
C ARG A 433 3.22 24.49 9.02
N PRO A 434 3.58 24.54 7.71
CA PRO A 434 2.64 24.91 6.63
C PRO A 434 1.51 23.89 6.42
N ASP A 435 1.63 22.69 6.97
CA ASP A 435 0.65 21.61 6.86
C ASP A 435 -0.12 21.34 8.17
N TRP A 436 -0.06 22.24 9.15
CA TRP A 436 -0.57 22.06 10.51
C TRP A 436 -2.07 21.70 10.60
N ASN A 437 -2.89 22.20 9.68
CA ASN A 437 -4.34 21.95 9.61
C ASN A 437 -4.74 21.12 8.39
N LYS A 438 -3.76 20.47 7.73
CA LYS A 438 -4.01 19.66 6.54
C LYS A 438 -4.03 18.18 6.86
N VAL A 439 -4.99 17.50 6.26
CA VAL A 439 -5.10 16.05 6.27
C VAL A 439 -5.09 15.52 4.85
N VAL A 440 -4.68 14.27 4.68
CA VAL A 440 -4.65 13.59 3.39
C VAL A 440 -5.44 12.28 3.45
N LEU A 441 -5.99 11.90 2.30
CA LEU A 441 -6.71 10.65 2.11
C LEU A 441 -5.85 9.68 1.31
N VAL A 442 -5.59 8.52 1.89
CA VAL A 442 -4.72 7.49 1.29
C VAL A 442 -5.43 6.14 1.27
N PRO A 443 -5.50 5.45 0.11
CA PRO A 443 -5.94 4.06 0.05
C PRO A 443 -5.01 3.16 0.85
N VAL A 444 -5.59 2.34 1.73
CA VAL A 444 -4.82 1.42 2.58
C VAL A 444 -5.42 0.03 2.62
N ALA A 445 -4.55 -0.97 2.80
CA ALA A 445 -4.90 -2.35 3.07
C ALA A 445 -4.54 -2.69 4.52
N ALA A 446 -5.45 -3.40 5.21
CA ALA A 446 -5.21 -3.85 6.57
C ALA A 446 -4.31 -5.08 6.58
N ASN A 447 -3.27 -5.06 7.38
CA ASN A 447 -2.51 -6.25 7.73
C ASN A 447 -3.19 -6.90 8.94
N LEU A 448 -3.62 -8.15 8.78
CA LEU A 448 -4.46 -8.84 9.76
C LEU A 448 -3.63 -9.85 10.56
N ASP A 449 -3.98 -10.00 11.83
CA ASP A 449 -3.51 -11.13 12.65
C ASP A 449 -4.28 -12.43 12.32
N SER A 450 -3.94 -13.51 13.01
CA SER A 450 -4.60 -14.80 12.88
C SER A 450 -6.10 -14.79 13.28
N ARG A 451 -6.57 -13.73 13.93
CA ARG A 451 -7.97 -13.53 14.37
C ARG A 451 -8.72 -12.55 13.45
N SER A 452 -8.13 -12.19 12.31
CA SER A 452 -8.67 -11.20 11.37
C SER A 452 -8.82 -9.79 11.96
N SER A 453 -8.01 -9.45 12.97
CA SER A 453 -7.93 -8.10 13.52
C SER A 453 -6.80 -7.33 12.83
N ALA A 454 -7.05 -6.07 12.48
CA ALA A 454 -6.00 -5.22 11.90
C ALA A 454 -4.92 -4.93 12.94
N ILE A 455 -3.66 -5.23 12.59
CA ILE A 455 -2.48 -4.97 13.40
C ILE A 455 -1.63 -3.81 12.86
N SER A 456 -1.79 -3.50 11.59
CA SER A 456 -1.21 -2.33 10.92
C SER A 456 -1.91 -2.07 9.60
N TYR A 457 -1.59 -0.94 8.96
CA TYR A 457 -2.03 -0.63 7.61
C TYR A 457 -0.83 -0.41 6.70
N SER A 458 -0.87 -0.99 5.52
CA SER A 458 0.05 -0.73 4.42
C SER A 458 -0.65 0.08 3.31
N LEU A 459 0.15 0.68 2.42
CA LEU A 459 -0.39 1.31 1.22
C LEU A 459 -1.10 0.27 0.36
N ASP A 460 -2.30 0.59 -0.10
CA ASP A 460 -2.99 -0.23 -1.09
C ASP A 460 -2.44 0.12 -2.47
N ILE A 461 -1.61 -0.77 -3.00
CA ILE A 461 -0.94 -0.61 -4.30
C ILE A 461 -1.73 -1.18 -5.49
N ASN A 462 -2.98 -1.59 -5.26
CA ASN A 462 -3.87 -1.97 -6.34
C ASN A 462 -4.29 -0.75 -7.17
N MET A 463 -4.74 -1.01 -8.40
CA MET A 463 -5.24 0.03 -9.30
C MET A 463 -6.58 0.55 -8.80
N HIS A 464 -6.56 1.76 -8.22
CA HIS A 464 -7.75 2.46 -7.76
C HIS A 464 -7.93 3.81 -8.44
N GLN A 465 -9.20 4.18 -8.61
CA GLN A 465 -9.61 5.51 -9.05
C GLN A 465 -10.82 5.95 -8.24
N LEU A 466 -10.72 7.11 -7.63
CA LEU A 466 -11.80 7.72 -6.89
C LEU A 466 -11.87 9.21 -7.21
N LYS A 467 -13.06 9.64 -7.60
CA LYS A 467 -13.42 11.06 -7.73
C LYS A 467 -14.29 11.44 -6.54
N LEU A 468 -13.92 12.49 -5.81
CA LEU A 468 -14.65 12.98 -4.64
C LEU A 468 -15.28 14.35 -4.95
N ILE A 469 -16.46 14.58 -4.43
CA ILE A 469 -17.06 15.91 -4.40
C ILE A 469 -16.22 16.78 -3.46
N GLY A 470 -15.63 17.82 -3.99
CA GLY A 470 -14.67 18.68 -3.29
C GLY A 470 -14.20 19.80 -4.21
N GLY A 471 -12.96 20.25 -4.06
CA GLY A 471 -12.41 21.38 -4.83
C GLY A 471 -13.14 22.67 -4.52
N SER A 472 -13.79 23.28 -5.52
CA SER A 472 -14.62 24.48 -5.35
C SER A 472 -15.90 24.25 -4.55
N THR A 473 -16.34 22.99 -4.41
CA THR A 473 -17.46 22.62 -3.53
C THR A 473 -16.94 22.34 -2.13
N PRO A 474 -17.22 23.19 -1.13
CA PRO A 474 -16.73 22.97 0.21
C PRO A 474 -17.28 21.68 0.82
N ILE A 475 -16.40 20.96 1.53
CA ILE A 475 -16.78 19.72 2.23
C ILE A 475 -17.41 20.07 3.57
N LYS A 476 -18.66 19.65 3.76
CA LYS A 476 -19.41 19.92 5.00
C LYS A 476 -18.98 18.98 6.12
N ILE A 477 -18.59 19.55 7.25
CA ILE A 477 -18.33 18.87 8.53
C ILE A 477 -19.47 19.21 9.49
N LYS A 478 -20.17 18.22 10.00
CA LYS A 478 -21.22 18.43 11.02
C LYS A 478 -20.58 18.41 12.40
N THR A 479 -20.78 19.48 13.17
CA THR A 479 -20.22 19.64 14.51
C THR A 479 -21.30 19.62 15.58
N ILE A 480 -20.96 19.10 16.76
CA ILE A 480 -21.74 19.23 18.00
C ILE A 480 -20.79 19.84 19.03
N ARG A 481 -21.19 20.97 19.58
CA ARG A 481 -20.43 21.75 20.56
C ARG A 481 -21.25 21.94 21.83
N SER A 482 -20.60 22.02 22.99
CA SER A 482 -21.23 22.37 24.26
C SER A 482 -20.52 23.52 24.89
N LYS A 483 -21.31 24.39 25.55
CA LYS A 483 -20.86 25.50 26.42
C LYS A 483 -21.31 25.20 27.82
N PHE A 484 -20.39 25.36 28.79
CA PHE A 484 -20.60 25.14 30.20
C PHE A 484 -20.81 26.50 30.91
#